data_bee6880ab482c0e26999e4aa6884427a
#
_entry.id   bee6880ab482c0e26999e4aa6884427a
#
_cell.length_a   1.000
_cell.length_b   1.000
_cell.length_c   1.000
_cell.angle_alpha   90.00
_cell.angle_beta   90.00
_cell.angle_gamma   90.00
#
_symmetry.space_group_name_H-M   'P 1'
#
loop_
_entity.id
_entity.type
_entity.pdbx_description
1 polymer ?
#
loop_
_entity_poly.entity_id
_entity_poly.type
_entity_poly.pdbx_seq_one_letter_code
_entity_poly.pdbx_strand_id
1 'polypeptide(L)'
;MITKINKRIKELITSIVRRGEAELEKTEGTYPEFRSPHEAYAVIKERIEKTRNELDTAKVFLWEYWNDIKNNTSDKDHAWLTSLYNHAFCCAAEALVLAATAQKAIDGTELLNREDKTNV
;
A
#
# COMPACT_ATOMS: atom_id res chain seq x y z
N MET A 1 -11.36 6.97 -26.23
CA MET A 1 -10.35 7.31 -25.23
C MET A 1 -10.76 7.00 -23.80
N ILE A 2 -11.92 7.44 -23.35
CA ILE A 2 -12.45 7.20 -21.99
C ILE A 2 -12.62 5.71 -21.71
N THR A 3 -13.17 4.93 -22.64
CA THR A 3 -13.34 3.47 -22.49
C THR A 3 -12.03 2.74 -22.31
N LYS A 4 -10.97 3.16 -23.04
CA LYS A 4 -9.64 2.56 -22.93
C LYS A 4 -8.99 2.87 -21.59
N ILE A 5 -9.14 4.09 -21.09
CA ILE A 5 -8.64 4.50 -19.76
C ILE A 5 -9.35 3.70 -18.66
N ASN A 6 -10.67 3.57 -18.74
CA ASN A 6 -11.46 2.82 -17.75
C ASN A 6 -11.03 1.35 -17.69
N LYS A 7 -10.77 0.74 -18.85
CA LYS A 7 -10.30 -0.64 -18.92
C LYS A 7 -8.94 -0.79 -18.23
N ARG A 8 -8.00 0.13 -18.49
CA ARG A 8 -6.67 0.11 -17.87
C ARG A 8 -6.74 0.29 -16.36
N ILE A 9 -7.61 1.20 -15.90
CA ILE A 9 -7.82 1.42 -14.46
C ILE A 9 -8.35 0.15 -13.79
N LYS A 10 -9.33 -0.51 -14.40
CA LYS A 10 -9.88 -1.76 -13.85
C LYS A 10 -8.83 -2.86 -13.77
N GLU A 11 -8.02 -3.02 -14.80
CA GLU A 11 -6.93 -3.99 -14.83
C GLU A 11 -5.90 -3.69 -13.75
N LEU A 12 -5.57 -2.40 -13.57
CA LEU A 12 -4.64 -1.94 -12.57
C LEU A 12 -5.16 -2.22 -11.15
N ILE A 13 -6.43 -1.91 -10.88
CA ILE A 13 -7.06 -2.18 -9.59
C ILE A 13 -6.99 -3.67 -9.27
N THR A 14 -7.32 -4.54 -10.23
CA THR A 14 -7.25 -5.99 -10.06
C THR A 14 -5.84 -6.44 -9.69
N SER A 15 -4.82 -5.91 -10.38
CA SER A 15 -3.43 -6.25 -10.11
C SER A 15 -2.96 -5.76 -8.74
N ILE A 16 -3.38 -4.57 -8.34
CA ILE A 16 -3.06 -4.00 -7.02
C ILE A 16 -3.69 -4.85 -5.91
N VAL A 17 -4.94 -5.25 -6.08
CA VAL A 17 -5.66 -6.09 -5.10
C VAL A 17 -4.95 -7.43 -4.95
N ARG A 18 -4.56 -8.08 -6.04
CA ARG A 18 -3.82 -9.35 -6.00
C ARG A 18 -2.51 -9.22 -5.24
N ARG A 19 -1.77 -8.14 -5.47
CA ARG A 19 -0.51 -7.90 -4.78
C ARG A 19 -0.73 -7.68 -3.29
N GLY A 20 -1.76 -6.91 -2.92
CA GLY A 20 -2.12 -6.68 -1.52
C GLY A 20 -2.54 -7.96 -0.82
N GLU A 21 -3.34 -8.79 -1.46
CA GLU A 21 -3.76 -10.08 -0.92
C GLU A 21 -2.57 -11.00 -0.66
N ALA A 22 -1.61 -11.05 -1.59
CA ALA A 22 -0.40 -11.86 -1.43
C ALA A 22 0.42 -11.42 -0.22
N GLU A 23 0.55 -10.11 0.00
CA GLU A 23 1.25 -9.56 1.17
C GLU A 23 0.51 -9.89 2.47
N LEU A 24 -0.82 -9.79 2.48
CA LEU A 24 -1.64 -10.14 3.65
C LEU A 24 -1.52 -11.61 4.02
N GLU A 25 -1.52 -12.51 3.06
CA GLU A 25 -1.36 -13.94 3.29
C GLU A 25 -0.04 -14.27 3.97
N LYS A 26 1.02 -13.57 3.60
CA LYS A 26 2.34 -13.77 4.22
C LYS A 26 2.36 -13.39 5.69
N THR A 27 1.59 -12.37 6.06
CA THR A 27 1.60 -11.84 7.42
C THR A 27 0.53 -12.45 8.32
N GLU A 28 -0.66 -12.73 7.80
CA GLU A 28 -1.78 -13.26 8.59
C GLU A 28 -1.68 -14.76 8.87
N GLY A 29 -0.91 -15.50 8.06
CA GLY A 29 -0.70 -16.92 8.29
C GLY A 29 -0.03 -17.24 9.63
N THR A 30 0.62 -16.26 10.26
CA THR A 30 1.33 -16.43 11.51
C THR A 30 0.51 -15.95 12.73
N TYR A 31 -0.22 -14.84 12.60
CA TYR A 31 -0.97 -14.24 13.72
C TYR A 31 -2.31 -13.69 13.24
N PRO A 32 -3.42 -14.43 13.41
CA PRO A 32 -4.74 -13.97 12.96
C PRO A 32 -5.28 -12.77 13.75
N GLU A 33 -4.83 -12.55 14.99
CA GLU A 33 -5.27 -11.45 15.83
C GLU A 33 -4.09 -10.79 16.52
N PHE A 34 -4.23 -9.48 16.82
CA PHE A 34 -3.21 -8.79 17.62
C PHE A 34 -3.34 -9.16 19.09
N ARG A 35 -2.21 -9.42 19.73
CA ARG A 35 -2.14 -9.80 21.14
C ARG A 35 -2.35 -8.61 22.07
N SER A 36 -2.03 -7.41 21.60
CA SER A 36 -2.10 -6.18 22.40
C SER A 36 -2.19 -4.95 21.51
N PRO A 37 -2.65 -3.81 22.06
CA PRO A 37 -2.62 -2.54 21.34
C PRO A 37 -1.20 -2.13 20.91
N HIS A 38 -0.20 -2.48 21.70
CA HIS A 38 1.20 -2.19 21.37
C HIS A 38 1.65 -2.94 20.12
N GLU A 39 1.25 -4.21 19.99
CA GLU A 39 1.56 -5.02 18.80
C GLU A 39 0.86 -4.44 17.57
N ALA A 40 -0.42 -4.08 17.70
CA ALA A 40 -1.17 -3.46 16.61
C ALA A 40 -0.52 -2.16 16.15
N TYR A 41 -0.11 -1.31 17.08
CA TYR A 41 0.57 -0.05 16.79
C TYR A 41 1.88 -0.30 16.01
N ALA A 42 2.69 -1.23 16.48
CA ALA A 42 3.99 -1.53 15.85
C ALA A 42 3.82 -2.01 14.40
N VAL A 43 2.85 -2.90 14.16
CA VAL A 43 2.59 -3.43 12.82
C VAL A 43 2.03 -2.36 11.89
N ILE A 44 1.08 -1.55 12.39
CA ILE A 44 0.50 -0.45 11.60
C ILE A 44 1.60 0.56 11.23
N LYS A 45 2.44 0.91 12.19
CA LYS A 45 3.57 1.84 11.95
C LYS A 45 4.50 1.31 10.85
N GLU A 46 4.83 0.03 10.89
CA GLU A 46 5.66 -0.60 9.86
C GLU A 46 5.01 -0.51 8.48
N ARG A 47 3.70 -0.73 8.40
CA ARG A 47 2.95 -0.62 7.14
C ARG A 47 2.92 0.80 6.61
N ILE A 48 2.78 1.78 7.48
CA ILE A 48 2.85 3.21 7.10
C ILE A 48 4.23 3.53 6.52
N GLU A 49 5.29 3.08 7.18
CA GLU A 49 6.66 3.31 6.72
C GLU A 49 6.92 2.69 5.35
N LYS A 50 6.45 1.47 5.12
CA LYS A 50 6.58 0.79 3.81
C LYS A 50 5.83 1.56 2.71
N THR A 51 4.62 2.01 2.99
CA THR A 51 3.83 2.80 2.04
C THR A 51 4.52 4.11 1.71
N ARG A 52 5.00 4.79 2.74
CA ARG A 52 5.73 6.06 2.59
C ARG A 52 7.01 5.90 1.78
N ASN A 53 7.79 4.85 2.06
CA ASN A 53 9.03 4.58 1.34
C ASN A 53 8.80 4.39 -0.15
N GLU A 54 7.75 3.68 -0.52
CA GLU A 54 7.40 3.50 -1.93
C GLU A 54 7.04 4.83 -2.60
N LEU A 55 6.28 5.68 -1.92
CA LEU A 55 5.92 7.00 -2.44
C LEU A 55 7.15 7.91 -2.56
N ASP A 56 8.01 7.89 -1.55
CA ASP A 56 9.25 8.69 -1.56
C ASP A 56 10.16 8.27 -2.71
N THR A 57 10.24 6.97 -3.00
CA THR A 57 11.01 6.45 -4.14
C THR A 57 10.41 6.90 -5.46
N ALA A 58 9.07 6.89 -5.59
CA ALA A 58 8.40 7.40 -6.77
C ALA A 58 8.75 8.88 -7.04
N LYS A 59 8.86 9.68 -5.97
CA LYS A 59 9.26 11.10 -6.08
C LYS A 59 10.65 11.26 -6.67
N VAL A 60 11.57 10.36 -6.34
CA VAL A 60 12.93 10.39 -6.89
C VAL A 60 12.89 10.25 -8.42
N PHE A 61 12.09 9.32 -8.91
CA PHE A 61 11.97 9.11 -10.37
C PHE A 61 11.24 10.25 -11.06
N LEU A 62 10.30 10.91 -10.40
CA LEU A 62 9.68 12.13 -10.91
C LEU A 62 10.72 13.25 -11.06
N TRP A 63 11.61 13.39 -10.07
CA TRP A 63 12.68 14.37 -10.10
C TRP A 63 13.67 14.09 -11.25
N GLU A 64 14.03 12.83 -11.47
CA GLU A 64 14.90 12.44 -12.58
C GLU A 64 14.26 12.77 -13.93
N TYR A 65 12.98 12.49 -14.07
CA TYR A 65 12.22 12.82 -15.28
C TYR A 65 12.20 14.33 -15.52
N TRP A 66 11.93 15.13 -14.49
CA TRP A 66 11.95 16.58 -14.58
C TRP A 66 13.32 17.11 -14.97
N ASN A 67 14.38 16.53 -14.40
CA ASN A 67 15.74 16.90 -14.70
C ASN A 67 16.07 16.70 -16.18
N ASP A 68 15.62 15.58 -16.75
CA ASP A 68 15.80 15.29 -18.18
C ASP A 68 15.03 16.29 -19.05
N ILE A 69 13.83 16.67 -18.65
CA ILE A 69 13.05 17.68 -19.36
C ILE A 69 13.81 19.00 -19.40
N LYS A 70 14.36 19.45 -18.28
CA LYS A 70 15.12 20.71 -18.19
C LYS A 70 16.38 20.68 -19.04
N ASN A 71 17.01 19.52 -19.15
CA ASN A 71 18.28 19.37 -19.87
C ASN A 71 18.11 18.94 -21.32
N ASN A 72 16.86 18.80 -21.81
CA ASN A 72 16.54 18.32 -23.15
C ASN A 72 17.14 16.95 -23.46
N THR A 73 17.21 16.09 -22.45
CA THR A 73 17.64 14.70 -22.59
C THR A 73 16.40 13.81 -22.38
N SER A 74 16.06 12.96 -23.34
CA SER A 74 14.83 12.16 -23.27
C SER A 74 15.05 10.66 -23.44
N ASP A 75 16.28 10.24 -23.56
CA ASP A 75 16.64 8.83 -23.81
C ASP A 75 16.28 7.90 -22.65
N LYS A 76 16.13 8.43 -21.42
CA LYS A 76 15.77 7.65 -20.23
C LYS A 76 14.35 7.91 -19.70
N ASP A 77 13.58 8.74 -20.40
CA ASP A 77 12.23 9.13 -19.96
C ASP A 77 11.32 7.93 -19.71
N HIS A 78 11.34 6.97 -20.62
CA HIS A 78 10.54 5.75 -20.47
C HIS A 78 10.93 4.98 -19.22
N ALA A 79 12.23 4.87 -18.94
CA ALA A 79 12.72 4.16 -17.76
C ALA A 79 12.31 4.86 -16.47
N TRP A 80 12.44 6.19 -16.41
CA TRP A 80 12.03 6.96 -15.24
C TRP A 80 10.53 6.83 -14.97
N LEU A 81 9.71 6.97 -16.02
CA LEU A 81 8.25 6.85 -15.90
C LEU A 81 7.82 5.43 -15.53
N THR A 82 8.47 4.41 -16.06
CA THR A 82 8.19 3.01 -15.71
C THR A 82 8.53 2.74 -14.25
N SER A 83 9.67 3.26 -13.78
CA SER A 83 10.07 3.11 -12.38
C SER A 83 9.10 3.84 -11.44
N LEU A 84 8.69 5.06 -11.81
CA LEU A 84 7.68 5.80 -11.06
C LEU A 84 6.38 5.00 -10.97
N TYR A 85 5.91 4.47 -12.10
CA TYR A 85 4.71 3.64 -12.17
C TYR A 85 4.82 2.45 -11.22
N ASN A 86 5.94 1.72 -11.27
CA ASN A 86 6.14 0.54 -10.44
C ASN A 86 6.09 0.85 -8.95
N HIS A 87 6.71 1.95 -8.52
CA HIS A 87 6.70 2.35 -7.12
C HIS A 87 5.34 2.90 -6.68
N ALA A 88 4.62 3.59 -7.57
CA ALA A 88 3.25 4.02 -7.29
C ALA A 88 2.32 2.80 -7.14
N PHE A 89 2.50 1.80 -7.99
CA PHE A 89 1.76 0.52 -7.90
C PHE A 89 2.03 -0.16 -6.55
N CYS A 90 3.29 -0.30 -6.17
CA CYS A 90 3.66 -0.91 -4.89
C CYS A 90 3.14 -0.09 -3.71
N CYS A 91 3.17 1.24 -3.80
CA CYS A 91 2.60 2.13 -2.80
C CYS A 91 1.10 1.85 -2.60
N ALA A 92 0.35 1.73 -3.69
CA ALA A 92 -1.08 1.43 -3.64
C ALA A 92 -1.35 0.07 -2.98
N ALA A 93 -0.57 -0.96 -3.34
CA ALA A 93 -0.70 -2.29 -2.75
C ALA A 93 -0.38 -2.27 -1.25
N GLU A 94 0.68 -1.57 -0.84
CA GLU A 94 1.03 -1.41 0.58
C GLU A 94 -0.05 -0.63 1.33
N ALA A 95 -0.68 0.37 0.70
CA ALA A 95 -1.78 1.12 1.31
C ALA A 95 -3.01 0.23 1.54
N LEU A 96 -3.30 -0.72 0.65
CA LEU A 96 -4.36 -1.71 0.86
C LEU A 96 -4.05 -2.59 2.08
N VAL A 97 -2.81 -3.04 2.21
CA VAL A 97 -2.36 -3.85 3.35
C VAL A 97 -2.47 -3.05 4.64
N LEU A 98 -2.08 -1.77 4.61
CA LEU A 98 -2.23 -0.85 5.74
C LEU A 98 -3.69 -0.74 6.17
N ALA A 99 -4.60 -0.52 5.23
CA ALA A 99 -6.04 -0.41 5.53
C ALA A 99 -6.59 -1.71 6.14
N ALA A 100 -6.21 -2.86 5.58
CA ALA A 100 -6.63 -4.16 6.10
C ALA A 100 -6.09 -4.41 7.51
N THR A 101 -4.85 -4.00 7.77
CA THR A 101 -4.23 -4.12 9.08
C THR A 101 -4.94 -3.24 10.12
N ALA A 102 -5.29 -2.01 9.74
CA ALA A 102 -6.06 -1.11 10.59
C ALA A 102 -7.45 -1.68 10.88
N GLN A 103 -8.11 -2.28 9.88
CA GLN A 103 -9.41 -2.93 10.06
C GLN A 103 -9.33 -4.08 11.05
N LYS A 104 -8.28 -4.87 10.99
CA LYS A 104 -8.03 -5.95 11.95
C LYS A 104 -7.93 -5.42 13.38
N ALA A 105 -7.25 -4.29 13.56
CA ALA A 105 -7.15 -3.65 14.88
C ALA A 105 -8.50 -3.13 15.37
N ILE A 106 -9.33 -2.57 14.48
CA ILE A 106 -10.69 -2.11 14.79
C ILE A 106 -11.55 -3.29 15.23
N ASP A 107 -11.50 -4.39 14.49
CA ASP A 107 -12.28 -5.60 14.80
C ASP A 107 -11.90 -6.16 16.16
N GLY A 108 -10.61 -6.16 16.48
CA GLY A 108 -10.11 -6.59 17.78
C GLY A 108 -10.62 -5.71 18.92
N THR A 109 -10.68 -4.40 18.73
CA THR A 109 -11.22 -3.43 19.68
C THR A 109 -12.71 -3.67 19.95
N GLU A 110 -13.48 -3.90 18.88
CA GLU A 110 -14.93 -4.16 18.99
C GLU A 110 -15.19 -5.47 19.75
N LEU A 111 -14.38 -6.49 19.50
CA LEU A 111 -14.50 -7.78 20.21
C LEU A 111 -14.25 -7.62 21.70
N LEU A 112 -13.22 -6.87 22.10
CA LEU A 112 -12.91 -6.58 23.50
C LEU A 112 -14.05 -5.80 24.17
N ASN A 113 -14.63 -4.83 23.48
CA ASN A 113 -15.75 -4.05 23.98
C ASN A 113 -16.99 -4.92 24.19
N ARG A 114 -17.24 -5.92 23.35
CA ARG A 114 -18.33 -6.88 23.52
C ARG A 114 -18.12 -7.78 24.74
N GLU A 115 -16.91 -8.26 24.96
CA GLU A 115 -16.56 -9.07 26.11
C GLU A 115 -16.75 -8.29 27.42
N ASP A 116 -16.32 -7.02 27.46
CA ASP A 116 -16.51 -6.14 28.61
C ASP A 116 -18.00 -5.96 28.94
N LYS A 117 -18.85 -5.82 27.90
CA LYS A 117 -20.30 -5.66 28.08
C LYS A 117 -20.97 -6.94 28.57
N THR A 118 -20.46 -8.11 28.20
CA THR A 118 -21.02 -9.41 28.62
C THR A 118 -20.61 -9.81 30.02
N ASN A 119 -19.52 -9.25 30.54
CA ASN A 119 -19.01 -9.53 31.87
C ASN A 119 -19.61 -8.63 32.96
N VAL A 120 -20.50 -7.72 32.58
CA VAL A 120 -21.25 -6.85 33.50
C VAL A 120 -22.63 -7.44 33.70
#